data_bd50054cd0daa4317745df74e21936c3
#
_entry.id   bd50054cd0daa4317745df74e21936c3
#
_cell.length_a   1.000
_cell.length_b   1.000
_cell.length_c   1.000
_cell.angle_alpha   90.00
_cell.angle_beta   90.00
_cell.angle_gamma   90.00
#
_symmetry.space_group_name_H-M   'P 1'
#
loop_
_entity.id
_entity.type
_entity.pdbx_description
1 polymer ?
#
loop_
_entity_poly.entity_id
_entity_poly.type
_entity_poly.pdbx_seq_one_letter_code
_entity_poly.pdbx_strand_id
1 'polypeptide(L)'
;MRLALWLTILAVNLASGELFDAVKSEYLKLFNEQNYGAALEIALQAAEGADAQAQLEAGYVYETIYEDYVRAVRYYKLSTSGGEPQAALNLGYLFLRMSDYSRALDYIGEALERQEALGSERAADGYYRRGMVRLDPRRGKLYDPKAAAADFANAARLGGADGTFMLGVCYGLGVGVSADEQKSDELVEQAAGLGSEDARKVLSGFAGIADFVFK
;
A
#
# COMPACT_ATOMS: atom_id res chain seq x y z
N MET A 1 20.57 -21.75 -18.71
CA MET A 1 21.71 -22.48 -18.16
C MET A 1 22.89 -21.61 -17.72
N ARG A 2 23.35 -20.61 -18.51
CA ARG A 2 24.46 -19.73 -18.08
C ARG A 2 24.11 -18.77 -16.95
N LEU A 3 22.90 -18.21 -16.91
CA LEU A 3 22.46 -17.27 -15.87
C LEU A 3 22.34 -17.95 -14.50
N ALA A 4 21.76 -19.15 -14.46
CA ALA A 4 21.61 -19.94 -13.22
C ALA A 4 22.96 -20.30 -12.59
N LEU A 5 23.98 -20.57 -13.41
CA LEU A 5 25.33 -20.89 -12.93
C LEU A 5 26.04 -19.65 -12.36
N TRP A 6 25.83 -18.47 -12.95
CA TRP A 6 26.37 -17.21 -12.45
C TRP A 6 25.73 -16.81 -11.11
N LEU A 7 24.41 -16.97 -10.97
CA LEU A 7 23.68 -16.65 -9.74
C LEU A 7 24.08 -17.59 -8.59
N THR A 8 24.31 -18.88 -8.85
CA THR A 8 24.85 -19.80 -7.84
C THR A 8 26.26 -19.45 -7.39
N ILE A 9 27.10 -18.93 -8.27
CA ILE A 9 28.46 -18.49 -7.92
C ILE A 9 28.43 -17.17 -7.14
N LEU A 10 27.50 -16.25 -7.46
CA LEU A 10 27.31 -15.00 -6.73
C LEU A 10 26.76 -15.28 -5.31
N ALA A 11 25.79 -16.18 -5.18
CA ALA A 11 25.14 -16.52 -3.90
C ALA A 11 26.11 -17.06 -2.83
N VAL A 12 27.23 -17.63 -3.25
CA VAL A 12 28.26 -18.16 -2.31
C VAL A 12 29.09 -17.05 -1.68
N ASN A 13 29.10 -15.82 -2.26
CA ASN A 13 30.00 -14.74 -1.87
C ASN A 13 29.31 -13.47 -1.37
N LEU A 14 27.97 -13.37 -1.47
CA LEU A 14 27.22 -12.19 -1.04
C LEU A 14 26.45 -12.47 0.26
N ALA A 15 26.40 -11.47 1.14
CA ALA A 15 25.54 -11.53 2.32
C ALA A 15 24.06 -11.56 1.90
N SER A 16 23.20 -12.15 2.74
CA SER A 16 21.74 -12.11 2.52
C SER A 16 21.30 -10.66 2.42
N GLY A 17 20.64 -10.28 1.34
CA GLY A 17 20.17 -8.92 1.05
C GLY A 17 20.96 -8.18 -0.03
N GLU A 18 22.13 -8.69 -0.45
CA GLU A 18 22.93 -8.09 -1.54
C GLU A 18 22.74 -8.82 -2.88
N LEU A 19 22.17 -10.03 -2.84
CA LEU A 19 22.08 -10.87 -4.04
C LEU A 19 21.13 -10.29 -5.08
N PHE A 20 19.99 -9.77 -4.64
CA PHE A 20 19.02 -9.17 -5.56
C PHE A 20 19.51 -7.85 -6.15
N ASP A 21 20.18 -7.02 -5.38
CA ASP A 21 20.75 -5.77 -5.90
C ASP A 21 21.72 -6.01 -7.06
N ALA A 22 22.49 -7.10 -7.00
CA ALA A 22 23.41 -7.48 -8.07
C ALA A 22 22.71 -7.90 -9.38
N VAL A 23 21.48 -8.39 -9.32
CA VAL A 23 20.71 -8.89 -10.49
C VAL A 23 19.49 -8.05 -10.81
N LYS A 24 19.21 -7.01 -10.03
CA LYS A 24 18.02 -6.16 -10.13
C LYS A 24 17.85 -5.51 -11.52
N SER A 25 18.94 -5.10 -12.15
CA SER A 25 18.86 -4.49 -13.47
C SER A 25 18.36 -5.47 -14.53
N GLU A 26 18.78 -6.73 -14.47
CA GLU A 26 18.31 -7.77 -15.40
C GLU A 26 16.88 -8.18 -15.10
N TYR A 27 16.51 -8.29 -13.81
CA TYR A 27 15.12 -8.48 -13.40
C TYR A 27 14.18 -7.41 -13.98
N LEU A 28 14.51 -6.12 -13.78
CA LEU A 28 13.71 -5.00 -14.28
C LEU A 28 13.63 -4.99 -15.81
N LYS A 29 14.72 -5.31 -16.50
CA LYS A 29 14.73 -5.42 -17.96
C LYS A 29 13.75 -6.49 -18.43
N LEU A 30 13.86 -7.70 -17.90
CA LEU A 30 12.99 -8.83 -18.25
C LEU A 30 11.51 -8.53 -17.91
N PHE A 31 11.27 -7.90 -16.76
CA PHE A 31 9.93 -7.51 -16.35
C PHE A 31 9.31 -6.48 -17.32
N ASN A 32 10.06 -5.46 -17.74
CA ASN A 32 9.63 -4.44 -18.70
C ASN A 32 9.45 -5.02 -20.11
N GLU A 33 10.21 -6.04 -20.48
CA GLU A 33 10.05 -6.81 -21.73
C GLU A 33 8.88 -7.82 -21.65
N GLN A 34 8.12 -7.83 -20.53
CA GLN A 34 7.02 -8.75 -20.25
C GLN A 34 7.45 -10.23 -20.21
N ASN A 35 8.74 -10.50 -20.05
CA ASN A 35 9.27 -11.84 -19.82
C ASN A 35 9.17 -12.20 -18.32
N TYR A 36 7.93 -12.26 -17.84
CA TYR A 36 7.65 -12.43 -16.41
C TYR A 36 8.15 -13.75 -15.84
N GLY A 37 8.19 -14.81 -16.66
CA GLY A 37 8.72 -16.10 -16.24
C GLY A 37 10.21 -16.03 -15.89
N ALA A 38 11.01 -15.42 -16.75
CA ALA A 38 12.44 -15.25 -16.50
C ALA A 38 12.72 -14.25 -15.36
N ALA A 39 11.93 -13.16 -15.28
CA ALA A 39 12.02 -12.22 -14.16
C ALA A 39 11.73 -12.92 -12.84
N LEU A 40 10.64 -13.72 -12.77
CA LEU A 40 10.29 -14.49 -11.58
C LEU A 40 11.40 -15.48 -11.19
N GLU A 41 12.03 -16.14 -12.15
CA GLU A 41 13.13 -17.08 -11.87
C GLU A 41 14.31 -16.37 -11.16
N ILE A 42 14.67 -15.16 -11.61
CA ILE A 42 15.70 -14.34 -10.95
C ILE A 42 15.28 -13.99 -9.51
N ALA A 43 14.05 -13.50 -9.34
CA ALA A 43 13.54 -13.13 -8.01
C ALA A 43 13.49 -14.35 -7.07
N LEU A 44 13.07 -15.52 -7.54
CA LEU A 44 13.01 -16.75 -6.74
C LEU A 44 14.40 -17.23 -6.31
N GLN A 45 15.39 -17.18 -7.19
CA GLN A 45 16.75 -17.58 -6.85
C GLN A 45 17.37 -16.69 -5.77
N ALA A 46 17.14 -15.36 -5.85
CA ALA A 46 17.58 -14.44 -4.81
C ALA A 46 16.76 -14.61 -3.50
N ALA A 47 15.47 -14.88 -3.61
CA ALA A 47 14.59 -15.13 -2.47
C ALA A 47 14.98 -16.38 -1.66
N GLU A 48 15.58 -17.40 -2.28
CA GLU A 48 16.13 -18.57 -1.59
C GLU A 48 17.28 -18.17 -0.65
N GLY A 49 18.04 -17.12 -0.99
CA GLY A 49 19.07 -16.49 -0.13
C GLY A 49 18.49 -15.60 1.00
N ALA A 50 17.16 -15.62 1.24
CA ALA A 50 16.47 -14.80 2.21
C ALA A 50 16.54 -13.28 1.92
N ASP A 51 16.75 -12.90 0.66
CA ASP A 51 16.70 -11.50 0.23
C ASP A 51 15.27 -10.97 0.28
N ALA A 52 15.01 -9.99 1.16
CA ALA A 52 13.67 -9.48 1.40
C ALA A 52 13.10 -8.72 0.18
N GLN A 53 13.93 -8.00 -0.57
CA GLN A 53 13.50 -7.32 -1.78
C GLN A 53 13.14 -8.32 -2.88
N ALA A 54 13.94 -9.37 -3.07
CA ALA A 54 13.63 -10.43 -4.02
C ALA A 54 12.32 -11.17 -3.67
N GLN A 55 12.08 -11.39 -2.38
CA GLN A 55 10.83 -11.97 -1.89
C GLN A 55 9.64 -11.03 -2.17
N LEU A 56 9.80 -9.70 -2.01
CA LEU A 56 8.78 -8.72 -2.39
C LEU A 56 8.45 -8.84 -3.89
N GLU A 57 9.45 -8.84 -4.75
CA GLU A 57 9.26 -8.91 -6.20
C GLU A 57 8.61 -10.23 -6.64
N ALA A 58 9.03 -11.37 -6.05
CA ALA A 58 8.36 -12.65 -6.31
C ALA A 58 6.89 -12.61 -5.90
N GLY A 59 6.58 -12.05 -4.72
CA GLY A 59 5.20 -11.84 -4.25
C GLY A 59 4.39 -10.99 -5.23
N TYR A 60 4.96 -9.89 -5.71
CA TYR A 60 4.33 -8.98 -6.67
C TYR A 60 4.02 -9.68 -8.01
N VAL A 61 4.95 -10.43 -8.56
CA VAL A 61 4.74 -11.18 -9.81
C VAL A 61 3.64 -12.24 -9.63
N TYR A 62 3.64 -12.97 -8.51
CA TYR A 62 2.58 -13.93 -8.22
C TYR A 62 1.21 -13.27 -8.10
N GLU A 63 1.11 -12.10 -7.45
CA GLU A 63 -0.14 -11.38 -7.28
C GLU A 63 -0.66 -10.83 -8.61
N THR A 64 0.18 -10.10 -9.35
CA THR A 64 -0.27 -9.24 -10.45
C THR A 64 -0.29 -9.93 -11.80
N ILE A 65 0.60 -10.90 -12.02
CA ILE A 65 0.76 -11.58 -13.31
C ILE A 65 0.10 -12.96 -13.30
N TYR A 66 0.33 -13.73 -12.25
CA TYR A 66 -0.19 -15.10 -12.17
C TYR A 66 -1.49 -15.22 -11.38
N GLU A 67 -1.93 -14.16 -10.70
CA GLU A 67 -3.08 -14.16 -9.80
C GLU A 67 -3.05 -15.29 -8.75
N ASP A 68 -1.84 -15.75 -8.42
CA ASP A 68 -1.60 -16.78 -7.40
C ASP A 68 -1.46 -16.14 -6.02
N TYR A 69 -2.59 -15.81 -5.42
CA TYR A 69 -2.64 -15.13 -4.13
C TYR A 69 -2.05 -15.96 -2.98
N VAL A 70 -2.05 -17.29 -3.11
CA VAL A 70 -1.45 -18.17 -2.09
C VAL A 70 0.06 -17.99 -2.04
N ARG A 71 0.72 -18.03 -3.21
CA ARG A 71 2.16 -17.78 -3.30
C ARG A 71 2.49 -16.33 -3.00
N ALA A 72 1.68 -15.37 -3.48
CA ALA A 72 1.87 -13.95 -3.17
C ALA A 72 1.88 -13.71 -1.65
N VAL A 73 0.88 -14.20 -0.91
CA VAL A 73 0.83 -14.11 0.56
C VAL A 73 2.09 -14.72 1.20
N ARG A 74 2.54 -15.87 0.72
CA ARG A 74 3.74 -16.52 1.24
C ARG A 74 4.98 -15.64 1.09
N TYR A 75 5.23 -15.14 -0.11
CA TYR A 75 6.43 -14.36 -0.40
C TYR A 75 6.39 -12.98 0.27
N TYR A 76 5.24 -12.30 0.30
CA TYR A 76 5.09 -11.06 1.04
C TYR A 76 5.34 -11.25 2.54
N LYS A 77 4.87 -12.34 3.16
CA LYS A 77 5.17 -12.64 4.56
C LYS A 77 6.65 -12.84 4.82
N LEU A 78 7.36 -13.56 3.95
CA LEU A 78 8.80 -13.74 4.06
C LEU A 78 9.52 -12.40 3.99
N SER A 79 9.17 -11.57 3.01
CA SER A 79 9.72 -10.24 2.80
C SER A 79 9.44 -9.30 3.99
N THR A 80 8.21 -9.30 4.52
CA THR A 80 7.84 -8.55 5.73
C THR A 80 8.69 -8.98 6.93
N SER A 81 8.89 -10.29 7.12
CA SER A 81 9.76 -10.83 8.17
C SER A 81 11.22 -10.42 7.98
N GLY A 82 11.66 -10.20 6.75
CA GLY A 82 12.95 -9.64 6.39
C GLY A 82 13.05 -8.12 6.59
N GLY A 83 11.96 -7.48 7.00
CA GLY A 83 11.94 -6.06 7.36
C GLY A 83 11.53 -5.11 6.22
N GLU A 84 11.00 -5.62 5.11
CA GLU A 84 10.57 -4.80 3.97
C GLU A 84 9.15 -4.24 4.18
N PRO A 85 8.97 -2.93 4.44
CA PRO A 85 7.65 -2.38 4.76
C PRO A 85 6.70 -2.37 3.56
N GLN A 86 7.23 -2.30 2.34
CA GLN A 86 6.41 -2.37 1.13
C GLN A 86 5.70 -3.72 1.00
N ALA A 87 6.35 -4.80 1.43
CA ALA A 87 5.74 -6.14 1.43
C ALA A 87 4.57 -6.22 2.42
N ALA A 88 4.72 -5.65 3.61
CA ALA A 88 3.64 -5.56 4.58
C ALA A 88 2.46 -4.75 4.02
N LEU A 89 2.73 -3.62 3.34
CA LEU A 89 1.70 -2.80 2.72
C LEU A 89 0.95 -3.57 1.61
N ASN A 90 1.68 -4.22 0.70
CA ASN A 90 1.09 -5.03 -0.37
C ASN A 90 0.25 -6.18 0.20
N LEU A 91 0.76 -6.85 1.25
CA LEU A 91 0.02 -7.92 1.93
C LEU A 91 -1.27 -7.40 2.57
N GLY A 92 -1.22 -6.23 3.20
CA GLY A 92 -2.41 -5.55 3.72
C GLY A 92 -3.44 -5.27 2.62
N TYR A 93 -3.01 -4.78 1.46
CA TYR A 93 -3.90 -4.51 0.31
C TYR A 93 -4.48 -5.80 -0.28
N LEU A 94 -3.68 -6.85 -0.34
CA LEU A 94 -4.17 -8.16 -0.77
C LEU A 94 -5.27 -8.67 0.18
N PHE A 95 -5.11 -8.50 1.50
CA PHE A 95 -6.16 -8.84 2.46
C PHE A 95 -7.40 -7.93 2.35
N LEU A 96 -7.27 -6.64 1.98
CA LEU A 96 -8.43 -5.80 1.64
C LEU A 96 -9.24 -6.38 0.48
N ARG A 97 -8.55 -6.81 -0.59
CA ARG A 97 -9.20 -7.45 -1.75
C ARG A 97 -9.89 -8.76 -1.38
N MET A 98 -9.32 -9.51 -0.44
CA MET A 98 -9.91 -10.74 0.11
C MET A 98 -11.00 -10.48 1.16
N SER A 99 -11.32 -9.22 1.46
CA SER A 99 -12.27 -8.79 2.49
C SER A 99 -11.90 -9.26 3.91
N ASP A 100 -10.63 -9.56 4.16
CA ASP A 100 -10.11 -9.83 5.50
C ASP A 100 -9.56 -8.56 6.14
N TYR A 101 -10.49 -7.73 6.58
CA TYR A 101 -10.18 -6.39 7.07
C TYR A 101 -9.35 -6.39 8.36
N SER A 102 -9.46 -7.43 9.18
CA SER A 102 -8.64 -7.52 10.40
C SER A 102 -7.17 -7.67 10.06
N ARG A 103 -6.82 -8.67 9.25
CA ARG A 103 -5.43 -8.86 8.81
C ARG A 103 -4.92 -7.69 7.97
N ALA A 104 -5.80 -7.09 7.18
CA ALA A 104 -5.44 -5.90 6.41
C ALA A 104 -4.99 -4.75 7.32
N LEU A 105 -5.75 -4.45 8.39
CA LEU A 105 -5.38 -3.40 9.35
C LEU A 105 -4.07 -3.69 10.06
N ASP A 106 -3.82 -4.95 10.43
CA ASP A 106 -2.58 -5.37 11.10
C ASP A 106 -1.37 -5.11 10.20
N TYR A 107 -1.39 -5.61 8.94
CA TYR A 107 -0.27 -5.45 8.01
C TYR A 107 -0.08 -4.03 7.50
N ILE A 108 -1.17 -3.27 7.22
CA ILE A 108 -1.05 -1.84 6.90
C ILE A 108 -0.46 -1.10 8.11
N GLY A 109 -0.88 -1.44 9.33
CA GLY A 109 -0.33 -0.87 10.56
C GLY A 109 1.18 -1.11 10.67
N GLU A 110 1.63 -2.35 10.51
CA GLU A 110 3.05 -2.74 10.52
C GLU A 110 3.88 -1.96 9.48
N ALA A 111 3.35 -1.82 8.24
CA ALA A 111 4.00 -1.04 7.21
C ALA A 111 4.15 0.44 7.59
N LEU A 112 3.11 1.04 8.17
CA LEU A 112 3.08 2.45 8.55
C LEU A 112 3.96 2.79 9.77
N GLU A 113 4.33 1.82 10.60
CA GLU A 113 5.35 2.01 11.63
C GLU A 113 6.72 2.37 11.03
N ARG A 114 6.94 2.02 9.76
CA ARG A 114 8.16 2.33 8.98
C ARG A 114 7.87 3.26 7.81
N GLN A 115 6.96 4.23 7.99
CA GLN A 115 6.47 5.11 6.92
C GLN A 115 7.59 5.87 6.17
N GLU A 116 8.70 6.19 6.85
CA GLU A 116 9.84 6.87 6.21
C GLU A 116 10.48 6.01 5.11
N ALA A 117 10.58 4.69 5.33
CA ALA A 117 11.10 3.75 4.35
C ALA A 117 10.11 3.50 3.19
N LEU A 118 8.79 3.63 3.45
CA LEU A 118 7.76 3.54 2.39
C LEU A 118 7.79 4.73 1.43
N GLY A 119 8.20 5.90 1.92
CA GLY A 119 8.02 7.18 1.25
C GLY A 119 6.60 7.74 1.41
N SER A 120 6.49 9.07 1.22
CA SER A 120 5.27 9.82 1.56
C SER A 120 4.04 9.35 0.79
N GLU A 121 4.16 9.06 -0.50
CA GLU A 121 3.04 8.65 -1.34
C GLU A 121 2.41 7.33 -0.89
N ARG A 122 3.23 6.29 -0.69
CA ARG A 122 2.74 4.98 -0.25
C ARG A 122 2.21 5.00 1.17
N ALA A 123 2.86 5.76 2.06
CA ALA A 123 2.38 5.94 3.42
C ALA A 123 1.04 6.67 3.44
N ALA A 124 0.85 7.72 2.61
CA ALA A 124 -0.42 8.42 2.48
C ALA A 124 -1.56 7.50 2.00
N ASP A 125 -1.31 6.68 0.98
CA ASP A 125 -2.29 5.68 0.50
C ASP A 125 -2.58 4.62 1.59
N GLY A 126 -1.58 4.15 2.31
CA GLY A 126 -1.75 3.23 3.43
C GLY A 126 -2.64 3.81 4.54
N TYR A 127 -2.40 5.04 4.96
CA TYR A 127 -3.25 5.74 5.91
C TYR A 127 -4.68 5.92 5.38
N TYR A 128 -4.83 6.37 4.14
CA TYR A 128 -6.14 6.52 3.52
C TYR A 128 -6.94 5.22 3.52
N ARG A 129 -6.37 4.11 3.05
CA ARG A 129 -7.06 2.82 3.00
C ARG A 129 -7.39 2.28 4.39
N ARG A 130 -6.49 2.45 5.37
CA ARG A 130 -6.74 2.06 6.77
C ARG A 130 -7.89 2.88 7.36
N GLY A 131 -7.92 4.18 7.11
CA GLY A 131 -9.00 5.09 7.49
C GLY A 131 -10.34 4.67 6.89
N MET A 132 -10.38 4.31 5.62
CA MET A 132 -11.60 3.84 4.95
C MET A 132 -12.17 2.57 5.58
N VAL A 133 -11.34 1.62 5.98
CA VAL A 133 -11.81 0.43 6.72
C VAL A 133 -12.41 0.80 8.07
N ARG A 134 -11.76 1.69 8.81
CA ARG A 134 -12.20 2.16 10.13
C ARG A 134 -13.44 3.04 10.08
N LEU A 135 -13.71 3.67 8.95
CA LEU A 135 -14.86 4.54 8.76
C LEU A 135 -16.14 3.78 8.42
N ASP A 136 -16.04 2.54 7.93
CA ASP A 136 -17.20 1.76 7.48
C ASP A 136 -17.91 1.08 8.67
N PRO A 137 -19.13 1.51 9.06
CA PRO A 137 -19.87 0.94 10.20
C PRO A 137 -20.23 -0.54 10.02
N ARG A 138 -20.25 -1.04 8.77
CA ARG A 138 -20.49 -2.46 8.47
C ARG A 138 -19.34 -3.36 8.92
N ARG A 139 -18.20 -2.81 9.30
CA ARG A 139 -17.00 -3.53 9.79
C ARG A 139 -17.10 -3.88 11.29
N GLY A 140 -18.20 -3.57 11.95
CA GLY A 140 -18.45 -3.96 13.34
C GLY A 140 -17.39 -3.45 14.31
N LYS A 141 -16.63 -4.35 14.93
CA LYS A 141 -15.58 -3.97 15.91
C LYS A 141 -14.40 -3.19 15.31
N LEU A 142 -14.24 -3.18 14.00
CA LEU A 142 -13.18 -2.43 13.30
C LEU A 142 -13.62 -0.98 13.03
N TYR A 143 -14.93 -0.67 13.19
CA TYR A 143 -15.45 0.68 13.05
C TYR A 143 -14.94 1.57 14.17
N ASP A 144 -14.12 2.54 13.79
CA ASP A 144 -13.55 3.56 14.69
C ASP A 144 -13.39 4.87 13.93
N PRO A 145 -14.42 5.70 13.88
CA PRO A 145 -14.40 6.95 13.12
C PRO A 145 -13.35 7.94 13.63
N LYS A 146 -13.01 7.90 14.93
CA LYS A 146 -11.97 8.77 15.48
C LYS A 146 -10.59 8.37 14.98
N ALA A 147 -10.28 7.08 14.97
CA ALA A 147 -9.05 6.56 14.39
C ALA A 147 -9.01 6.75 12.86
N ALA A 148 -10.17 6.65 12.17
CA ALA A 148 -10.27 6.94 10.74
C ALA A 148 -9.90 8.40 10.43
N ALA A 149 -10.47 9.37 11.15
CA ALA A 149 -10.14 10.78 10.98
C ALA A 149 -8.66 11.08 11.25
N ALA A 150 -8.06 10.41 12.24
CA ALA A 150 -6.62 10.51 12.51
C ALA A 150 -5.77 9.93 11.36
N ASP A 151 -6.20 8.82 10.77
CA ASP A 151 -5.54 8.25 9.58
C ASP A 151 -5.63 9.21 8.39
N PHE A 152 -6.79 9.78 8.11
CA PHE A 152 -6.94 10.78 7.04
C PHE A 152 -6.10 12.03 7.28
N ALA A 153 -5.97 12.48 8.54
CA ALA A 153 -5.09 13.59 8.88
C ALA A 153 -3.60 13.26 8.60
N ASN A 154 -3.16 12.02 8.88
CA ASN A 154 -1.81 11.59 8.52
C ASN A 154 -1.61 11.50 7.01
N ALA A 155 -2.59 10.98 6.27
CA ALA A 155 -2.54 10.97 4.80
C ALA A 155 -2.46 12.38 4.23
N ALA A 156 -3.27 13.33 4.74
CA ALA A 156 -3.24 14.75 4.34
C ALA A 156 -1.89 15.40 4.61
N ARG A 157 -1.30 15.16 5.79
CA ARG A 157 0.03 15.67 6.16
C ARG A 157 1.13 15.17 5.21
N LEU A 158 0.97 14.00 4.63
CA LEU A 158 1.88 13.42 3.63
C LEU A 158 1.56 13.83 2.19
N GLY A 159 0.56 14.70 1.98
CA GLY A 159 0.17 15.20 0.66
C GLY A 159 -0.78 14.27 -0.11
N GLY A 160 -1.40 13.30 0.54
CA GLY A 160 -2.39 12.41 -0.06
C GLY A 160 -3.69 13.12 -0.37
N ALA A 161 -4.02 13.28 -1.65
CA ALA A 161 -5.21 14.00 -2.12
C ALA A 161 -6.52 13.42 -1.56
N ASP A 162 -6.69 12.10 -1.65
CA ASP A 162 -7.92 11.44 -1.20
C ASP A 162 -8.04 11.41 0.33
N GLY A 163 -6.91 11.28 1.04
CA GLY A 163 -6.88 11.42 2.49
C GLY A 163 -7.26 12.82 2.96
N THR A 164 -6.78 13.86 2.24
CA THR A 164 -7.15 15.26 2.50
C THR A 164 -8.64 15.49 2.28
N PHE A 165 -9.18 14.95 1.18
CA PHE A 165 -10.61 15.00 0.90
C PHE A 165 -11.44 14.34 2.01
N MET A 166 -11.10 13.10 2.39
CA MET A 166 -11.83 12.38 3.43
C MET A 166 -11.75 13.05 4.80
N LEU A 167 -10.64 13.72 5.10
CA LEU A 167 -10.54 14.55 6.30
C LEU A 167 -11.53 15.73 6.24
N GLY A 168 -11.65 16.39 5.08
CA GLY A 168 -12.66 17.43 4.83
C GLY A 168 -14.08 16.90 5.06
N VAL A 169 -14.38 15.73 4.50
CA VAL A 169 -15.68 15.04 4.73
C VAL A 169 -15.93 14.77 6.22
N CYS A 170 -14.91 14.33 6.96
CA CYS A 170 -15.01 14.10 8.40
C CYS A 170 -15.36 15.41 9.16
N TYR A 171 -14.75 16.54 8.81
CA TYR A 171 -15.06 17.83 9.43
C TYR A 171 -16.45 18.33 9.03
N GLY A 172 -16.85 18.22 7.78
CA GLY A 172 -18.16 18.68 7.33
C GLY A 172 -19.33 17.93 7.96
N LEU A 173 -19.14 16.62 8.24
CA LEU A 173 -20.18 15.76 8.82
C LEU A 173 -20.03 15.56 10.34
N GLY A 174 -18.95 16.01 10.94
CA GLY A 174 -18.68 15.75 12.36
C GLY A 174 -18.39 14.28 12.67
N VAL A 175 -17.79 13.54 11.74
CA VAL A 175 -17.51 12.11 11.89
C VAL A 175 -16.09 11.88 12.38
N GLY A 176 -15.96 11.40 13.61
CA GLY A 176 -14.66 11.17 14.27
C GLY A 176 -13.95 12.43 14.77
N VAL A 177 -14.42 13.60 14.36
CA VAL A 177 -13.98 14.94 14.78
C VAL A 177 -15.19 15.84 15.04
N SER A 178 -15.03 16.97 15.72
CA SER A 178 -16.09 17.97 15.82
C SER A 178 -16.33 18.60 14.45
N ALA A 179 -17.61 18.81 14.12
CA ALA A 179 -17.98 19.47 12.86
C ALA A 179 -17.37 20.86 12.76
N ASP A 180 -16.84 21.19 11.59
CA ASP A 180 -16.22 22.47 11.26
C ASP A 180 -16.35 22.67 9.73
N GLU A 181 -17.35 23.43 9.33
CA GLU A 181 -17.68 23.65 7.91
C GLU A 181 -16.56 24.41 7.19
N GLN A 182 -16.00 25.45 7.83
CA GLN A 182 -14.91 26.22 7.21
C GLN A 182 -13.70 25.34 6.93
N LYS A 183 -13.32 24.50 7.90
CA LYS A 183 -12.18 23.56 7.74
C LYS A 183 -12.48 22.47 6.73
N SER A 184 -13.73 22.05 6.60
CA SER A 184 -14.17 21.13 5.55
C SER A 184 -13.91 21.72 4.18
N ASP A 185 -14.39 22.95 3.94
CA ASP A 185 -14.26 23.64 2.65
C ASP A 185 -12.78 23.84 2.28
N GLU A 186 -11.96 24.33 3.21
CA GLU A 186 -10.52 24.50 3.02
C GLU A 186 -9.83 23.18 2.60
N LEU A 187 -10.18 22.06 3.25
CA LEU A 187 -9.62 20.76 2.95
C LEU A 187 -10.11 20.20 1.61
N VAL A 188 -11.37 20.41 1.25
CA VAL A 188 -11.92 20.02 -0.04
C VAL A 188 -11.24 20.79 -1.18
N GLU A 189 -11.06 22.10 -1.03
CA GLU A 189 -10.31 22.93 -2.00
C GLU A 189 -8.85 22.46 -2.13
N GLN A 190 -8.18 22.21 -0.99
CA GLN A 190 -6.82 21.69 -0.98
C GLN A 190 -6.73 20.32 -1.69
N ALA A 191 -7.64 19.41 -1.41
CA ALA A 191 -7.68 18.08 -2.04
C ALA A 191 -7.88 18.17 -3.55
N ALA A 192 -8.76 19.06 -4.02
CA ALA A 192 -8.95 19.32 -5.46
C ALA A 192 -7.67 19.83 -6.12
N GLY A 193 -6.93 20.71 -5.45
CA GLY A 193 -5.62 21.22 -5.88
C GLY A 193 -4.55 20.13 -5.93
N LEU A 194 -4.60 19.15 -5.02
CA LEU A 194 -3.74 17.98 -5.00
C LEU A 194 -4.12 16.90 -6.03
N GLY A 195 -5.27 17.02 -6.67
CA GLY A 195 -5.69 16.13 -7.73
C GLY A 195 -6.86 15.20 -7.39
N SER A 196 -7.48 15.30 -6.21
CA SER A 196 -8.65 14.48 -5.87
C SER A 196 -9.82 14.76 -6.82
N GLU A 197 -10.27 13.73 -7.52
CA GLU A 197 -11.44 13.83 -8.42
C GLU A 197 -12.73 13.99 -7.63
N ASP A 198 -12.85 13.36 -6.47
CA ASP A 198 -14.03 13.43 -5.64
C ASP A 198 -14.20 14.82 -5.02
N ALA A 199 -13.10 15.46 -4.60
CA ALA A 199 -13.12 16.87 -4.19
C ALA A 199 -13.60 17.80 -5.33
N ARG A 200 -13.13 17.58 -6.56
CA ARG A 200 -13.59 18.35 -7.73
C ARG A 200 -15.07 18.17 -8.02
N LYS A 201 -15.61 16.95 -7.84
CA LYS A 201 -17.06 16.68 -7.99
C LYS A 201 -17.88 17.46 -6.96
N VAL A 202 -17.42 17.54 -5.72
CA VAL A 202 -18.07 18.32 -4.66
C VAL A 202 -18.06 19.82 -5.02
N LEU A 203 -16.90 20.38 -5.36
CA LEU A 203 -16.76 21.80 -5.70
C LEU A 203 -17.58 22.20 -6.93
N SER A 204 -17.78 21.29 -7.88
CA SER A 204 -18.63 21.54 -9.06
C SER A 204 -20.13 21.38 -8.79
N GLY A 205 -20.53 21.00 -7.57
CA GLY A 205 -21.92 20.73 -7.20
C GLY A 205 -22.49 19.43 -7.78
N PHE A 206 -21.65 18.57 -8.32
CA PHE A 206 -22.06 17.28 -8.90
C PHE A 206 -22.35 16.20 -7.82
N ALA A 207 -21.73 16.34 -6.64
CA ALA A 207 -21.92 15.44 -5.51
C ALA A 207 -21.88 16.23 -4.19
N GLY A 208 -22.57 15.72 -3.16
CA GLY A 208 -22.46 16.23 -1.79
C GLY A 208 -21.41 15.46 -1.00
N ILE A 209 -20.81 16.08 0.02
CA ILE A 209 -19.81 15.41 0.88
C ILE A 209 -20.38 14.16 1.57
N ALA A 210 -21.68 14.11 1.87
CA ALA A 210 -22.35 12.95 2.48
C ALA A 210 -22.35 11.72 1.57
N ASP A 211 -22.23 11.89 0.25
CA ASP A 211 -22.25 10.79 -0.71
C ASP A 211 -21.02 9.87 -0.59
N PHE A 212 -19.98 10.29 0.14
CA PHE A 212 -18.71 9.58 0.24
C PHE A 212 -18.54 8.73 1.52
N VAL A 213 -19.45 8.87 2.50
CA VAL A 213 -19.34 8.17 3.81
C VAL A 213 -20.23 6.94 3.91
N PHE A 214 -21.36 6.90 3.20
CA PHE A 214 -22.41 5.90 3.42
C PHE A 214 -22.73 5.04 2.19
N LYS A 215 -21.84 4.94 1.24
CA LYS A 215 -21.90 3.98 0.13
C LYS A 215 -21.25 2.68 0.55
#